data_9d26b97cb16ecb81aa8361a52bcfc62a
#
_entry.id   9d26b97cb16ecb81aa8361a52bcfc62a
#
_cell.length_a   1.000
_cell.length_b   1.000
_cell.length_c   1.000
_cell.angle_alpha   90.00
_cell.angle_beta   90.00
_cell.angle_gamma   90.00
#
_symmetry.space_group_name_H-M   'P 1'
#
loop_
_entity.id
_entity.type
_entity.pdbx_description
1 polymer ?
#
loop_
_entity_poly.entity_id
_entity_poly.type
_entity_poly.pdbx_seq_one_letter_code
_entity_poly.pdbx_strand_id
1 'polypeptide(L)'
;RSLGMKYGFYVSPWDRNSKYYGTEKYVNDVFLRQCAELAQYGKDQFEMWFDGANGGDGYYGGRNTTVNVDRSTYYDIPNLRDSIHKVCPDIILWGVGAESRWIGNEAGWAGETNWLTDERGYAPESNGMYGTEDGWQWDPGESDAKLTDKGWFWHEGEKPLSVERLFQM
;
A
#
# COMPACT_ATOMS: atom_id res chain seq x y z
N ARG A 1 4.14 -15.00 -16.35
CA ARG A 1 5.48 -15.65 -16.44
C ARG A 1 5.84 -15.98 -17.90
N SER A 2 4.97 -16.64 -18.66
CA SER A 2 5.26 -16.99 -20.07
C SER A 2 5.57 -15.78 -20.97
N LEU A 3 5.13 -14.60 -20.59
CA LEU A 3 5.36 -13.35 -21.32
C LEU A 3 6.53 -12.52 -20.77
N GLY A 4 7.26 -13.01 -19.77
CA GLY A 4 8.33 -12.28 -19.10
C GLY A 4 7.86 -11.10 -18.26
N MET A 5 6.58 -10.96 -18.00
CA MET A 5 6.03 -9.90 -17.16
C MET A 5 6.25 -10.20 -15.69
N LYS A 6 6.61 -9.17 -14.96
CA LYS A 6 6.57 -9.17 -13.50
C LYS A 6 5.13 -8.99 -13.03
N TYR A 7 4.85 -9.35 -11.80
CA TYR A 7 3.53 -9.21 -11.20
C TYR A 7 3.66 -8.85 -9.71
N GLY A 8 2.61 -8.34 -9.14
CA GLY A 8 2.49 -8.04 -7.73
C GLY A 8 1.12 -8.44 -7.19
N PHE A 9 0.95 -8.30 -5.88
CA PHE A 9 -0.32 -8.53 -5.22
C PHE A 9 -0.81 -7.27 -4.52
N TYR A 10 -2.08 -7.00 -4.69
CA TYR A 10 -2.81 -6.00 -3.93
C TYR A 10 -3.41 -6.65 -2.68
N VAL A 11 -3.11 -6.12 -1.53
CA VAL A 11 -3.60 -6.61 -0.24
C VAL A 11 -4.06 -5.43 0.60
N SER A 12 -5.34 -5.36 0.93
CA SER A 12 -5.80 -4.37 1.90
C SER A 12 -5.61 -4.91 3.33
N PRO A 13 -4.80 -4.25 4.16
CA PRO A 13 -4.69 -4.64 5.57
C PRO A 13 -5.93 -4.30 6.38
N TRP A 14 -6.80 -3.43 5.88
CA TRP A 14 -8.05 -3.04 6.51
C TRP A 14 -9.20 -3.97 6.10
N ASP A 15 -9.27 -5.14 6.70
CA ASP A 15 -10.32 -6.13 6.41
C ASP A 15 -11.58 -5.87 7.23
N ARG A 16 -12.53 -5.18 6.62
CA ARG A 16 -13.83 -4.85 7.23
C ARG A 16 -14.74 -6.06 7.48
N ASN A 17 -14.46 -7.18 6.84
CA ASN A 17 -15.26 -8.40 6.98
C ASN A 17 -14.72 -9.35 8.05
N SER A 18 -13.46 -9.23 8.42
CA SER A 18 -12.88 -10.10 9.43
C SER A 18 -13.46 -9.81 10.80
N LYS A 19 -14.03 -10.83 11.40
CA LYS A 19 -14.48 -10.76 12.80
C LYS A 19 -13.33 -10.57 13.81
N TYR A 20 -12.11 -10.77 13.36
CA TYR A 20 -10.91 -10.63 14.19
C TYR A 20 -10.21 -9.28 14.03
N TYR A 21 -10.61 -8.45 13.08
CA TYR A 21 -9.99 -7.14 12.90
C TYR A 21 -9.97 -6.33 14.20
N GLY A 22 -8.86 -5.68 14.49
CA GLY A 22 -8.63 -4.97 15.75
C GLY A 22 -8.09 -5.84 16.88
N THR A 23 -7.75 -7.09 16.61
CA THR A 23 -7.12 -8.00 17.57
C THR A 23 -5.79 -8.52 17.04
N GLU A 24 -4.90 -8.96 17.93
CA GLU A 24 -3.65 -9.65 17.55
C GLU A 24 -3.90 -10.89 16.68
N LYS A 25 -5.03 -11.56 16.90
CA LYS A 25 -5.41 -12.73 16.09
C LYS A 25 -5.59 -12.37 14.62
N TYR A 26 -6.13 -11.21 14.30
CA TYR A 26 -6.22 -10.77 12.91
C TYR A 26 -4.82 -10.61 12.29
N VAL A 27 -3.94 -9.91 12.98
CA VAL A 27 -2.58 -9.67 12.48
C VAL A 27 -1.84 -10.99 12.27
N ASN A 28 -1.78 -11.83 13.30
CA ASN A 28 -0.96 -13.03 13.30
C ASN A 28 -1.54 -14.19 12.47
N ASP A 29 -2.84 -14.40 12.52
CA ASP A 29 -3.48 -15.58 11.92
C ASP A 29 -4.12 -15.30 10.56
N VAL A 30 -4.33 -14.02 10.21
CA VAL A 30 -4.96 -13.64 8.94
C VAL A 30 -4.00 -12.83 8.09
N PHE A 31 -3.66 -11.61 8.50
CA PHE A 31 -2.94 -10.65 7.66
C PHE A 31 -1.51 -11.12 7.33
N LEU A 32 -0.68 -11.37 8.35
CA LEU A 32 0.71 -11.80 8.14
C LEU A 32 0.78 -13.15 7.42
N ARG A 33 -0.12 -14.08 7.71
CA ARG A 33 -0.16 -15.37 7.01
C ARG A 33 -0.56 -15.23 5.55
N GLN A 34 -1.55 -14.43 5.25
CA GLN A 34 -1.96 -14.14 3.88
C GLN A 34 -0.80 -13.55 3.07
N CYS A 35 -0.12 -12.57 3.62
CA CYS A 35 1.05 -11.95 2.97
C CYS A 35 2.19 -12.96 2.76
N ALA A 36 2.49 -13.78 3.77
CA ALA A 36 3.50 -14.84 3.66
C ALA A 36 3.14 -15.90 2.61
N GLU A 37 1.88 -16.27 2.52
CA GLU A 37 1.36 -17.18 1.48
C GLU A 37 1.52 -16.60 0.08
N LEU A 38 1.14 -15.34 -0.10
CA LEU A 38 1.30 -14.63 -1.37
C LEU A 38 2.78 -14.50 -1.78
N ALA A 39 3.67 -14.22 -0.84
CA ALA A 39 5.10 -14.14 -1.11
C ALA A 39 5.68 -15.44 -1.67
N GLN A 40 5.10 -16.61 -1.36
CA GLN A 40 5.56 -17.91 -1.85
C GLN A 40 5.24 -18.18 -3.33
N TYR A 41 4.40 -17.38 -3.97
CA TYR A 41 4.06 -17.57 -5.39
C TYR A 41 5.23 -17.34 -6.35
N GLY A 42 6.33 -16.77 -5.88
CA GLY A 42 7.59 -16.79 -6.61
C GLY A 42 8.38 -15.50 -6.57
N LYS A 43 9.65 -15.65 -6.92
CA LYS A 43 10.65 -14.56 -6.92
C LYS A 43 10.46 -13.54 -8.03
N ASP A 44 9.52 -13.77 -8.95
CA ASP A 44 9.20 -12.84 -10.03
C ASP A 44 8.24 -11.72 -9.59
N GLN A 45 7.79 -11.76 -8.34
CA GLN A 45 7.02 -10.67 -7.76
C GLN A 45 7.92 -9.46 -7.61
N PHE A 46 7.45 -8.30 -8.04
CA PHE A 46 8.19 -7.08 -7.86
C PHE A 46 7.61 -6.18 -6.77
N GLU A 47 6.32 -6.38 -6.43
CA GLU A 47 5.63 -5.51 -5.49
C GLU A 47 4.51 -6.23 -4.73
N MET A 48 4.33 -5.87 -3.47
CA MET A 48 3.12 -6.13 -2.71
C MET A 48 2.53 -4.81 -2.24
N TRP A 49 1.31 -4.53 -2.69
CA TRP A 49 0.69 -3.23 -2.57
C TRP A 49 -0.39 -3.23 -1.49
N PHE A 50 -0.20 -2.45 -0.42
CA PHE A 50 -1.09 -2.38 0.72
C PHE A 50 -1.93 -1.12 0.69
N ASP A 51 -3.23 -1.29 0.47
CA ASP A 51 -4.19 -0.21 0.40
C ASP A 51 -5.13 -0.15 1.60
N GLY A 52 -5.63 1.05 1.90
CA GLY A 52 -6.66 1.25 2.90
C GLY A 52 -6.22 0.95 4.33
N ALA A 53 -4.93 1.00 4.60
CA ALA A 53 -4.35 0.72 5.92
C ALA A 53 -4.59 1.84 6.94
N ASN A 54 -5.66 2.58 6.81
CA ASN A 54 -5.95 3.67 7.71
C ASN A 54 -6.45 3.22 9.09
N GLY A 55 -6.70 1.93 9.30
CA GLY A 55 -6.94 1.33 10.61
C GLY A 55 -7.86 2.11 11.55
N GLY A 56 -8.60 3.03 10.97
CA GLY A 56 -9.37 3.99 11.73
C GLY A 56 -10.76 3.51 12.09
N ASP A 57 -11.59 4.46 12.37
CA ASP A 57 -12.99 4.27 12.69
C ASP A 57 -13.78 3.71 11.51
N GLY A 58 -14.88 3.09 11.80
CA GLY A 58 -15.83 2.66 10.79
C GLY A 58 -16.63 1.45 11.19
N TYR A 59 -17.61 1.17 10.37
CA TYR A 59 -18.41 -0.02 10.48
C TYR A 59 -17.70 -1.19 9.82
N TYR A 60 -17.52 -2.25 10.58
CA TYR A 60 -16.87 -3.47 10.10
C TYR A 60 -17.92 -4.57 9.95
N GLY A 61 -18.25 -4.93 8.72
CA GLY A 61 -19.32 -5.88 8.40
C GLY A 61 -19.24 -7.19 9.16
N GLY A 62 -18.05 -7.74 9.40
CA GLY A 62 -17.87 -8.99 10.13
C GLY A 62 -18.12 -8.89 11.63
N ARG A 63 -17.94 -7.72 12.24
CA ARG A 63 -18.14 -7.50 13.68
C ARG A 63 -19.32 -6.63 14.03
N ASN A 64 -19.83 -5.88 13.09
CA ASN A 64 -20.91 -4.92 13.29
C ASN A 64 -20.61 -3.91 14.41
N THR A 65 -19.37 -3.44 14.49
CA THR A 65 -18.91 -2.50 15.50
C THR A 65 -17.77 -1.64 14.95
N THR A 66 -17.55 -0.49 15.55
CA THR A 66 -16.40 0.35 15.27
C THR A 66 -15.15 -0.22 15.97
N VAL A 67 -14.03 -0.21 15.27
CA VAL A 67 -12.75 -0.68 15.78
C VAL A 67 -11.69 0.37 15.47
N ASN A 68 -10.99 0.80 16.50
CA ASN A 68 -9.85 1.71 16.41
C ASN A 68 -8.56 0.94 16.67
N VAL A 69 -7.57 1.16 15.82
CA VAL A 69 -6.24 0.60 15.97
C VAL A 69 -5.19 1.70 15.86
N ASP A 70 -4.09 1.53 16.57
CA ASP A 70 -2.91 2.37 16.32
C ASP A 70 -2.21 1.87 15.06
N ARG A 71 -2.34 2.62 13.99
CA ARG A 71 -1.82 2.26 12.65
C ARG A 71 -0.32 2.11 12.61
N SER A 72 0.40 2.80 13.48
CA SER A 72 1.87 2.76 13.52
C SER A 72 2.43 1.45 14.08
N THR A 73 1.63 0.73 14.85
CA THR A 73 2.09 -0.48 15.56
C THR A 73 1.25 -1.73 15.28
N TYR A 74 -0.03 -1.56 14.99
CA TYR A 74 -0.98 -2.67 14.92
C TYR A 74 -0.64 -3.73 13.88
N TYR A 75 -0.18 -3.33 12.69
CA TYR A 75 0.07 -4.26 11.58
C TYR A 75 1.42 -4.97 11.66
N ASP A 76 2.24 -4.66 12.64
CA ASP A 76 3.56 -5.27 12.83
C ASP A 76 4.42 -5.25 11.54
N ILE A 77 4.54 -4.07 10.96
CA ILE A 77 5.24 -3.87 9.68
C ILE A 77 6.69 -4.39 9.69
N PRO A 78 7.48 -4.23 10.76
CA PRO A 78 8.82 -4.80 10.79
C PRO A 78 8.83 -6.31 10.58
N ASN A 79 7.96 -7.05 11.26
CA ASN A 79 7.85 -8.49 11.10
C ASN A 79 7.29 -8.89 9.72
N LEU A 80 6.34 -8.11 9.20
CA LEU A 80 5.83 -8.28 7.84
C LEU A 80 6.96 -8.20 6.81
N ARG A 81 7.76 -7.13 6.84
CA ARG A 81 8.91 -6.93 5.95
C ARG A 81 9.89 -8.08 6.04
N ASP A 82 10.35 -8.40 7.24
CA ASP A 82 11.31 -9.47 7.48
C ASP A 82 10.81 -10.83 6.97
N SER A 83 9.55 -11.12 7.15
CA SER A 83 8.92 -12.36 6.73
C SER A 83 8.82 -12.47 5.21
N ILE A 84 8.43 -11.40 4.55
CA ILE A 84 8.30 -11.37 3.09
C ILE A 84 9.66 -11.40 2.43
N HIS A 85 10.63 -10.60 2.87
CA HIS A 85 11.96 -10.54 2.28
C HIS A 85 12.78 -11.83 2.45
N LYS A 86 12.50 -12.65 3.47
CA LYS A 86 13.09 -14.01 3.56
C LYS A 86 12.72 -14.90 2.37
N VAL A 87 11.55 -14.69 1.78
CA VAL A 87 11.02 -15.50 0.67
C VAL A 87 11.24 -14.82 -0.67
N CYS A 88 11.04 -13.53 -0.71
CA CYS A 88 11.11 -12.69 -1.91
C CYS A 88 11.98 -11.46 -1.63
N PRO A 89 13.34 -11.58 -1.69
CA PRO A 89 14.24 -10.52 -1.24
C PRO A 89 14.16 -9.21 -2.00
N ASP A 90 13.77 -9.26 -3.27
CA ASP A 90 13.77 -8.12 -4.19
C ASP A 90 12.38 -7.46 -4.34
N ILE A 91 11.39 -7.91 -3.56
CA ILE A 91 10.05 -7.32 -3.62
C ILE A 91 10.04 -5.94 -2.97
N ILE A 92 9.24 -5.04 -3.50
CA ILE A 92 8.97 -3.73 -2.90
C ILE A 92 7.64 -3.81 -2.14
N LEU A 93 7.62 -3.33 -0.92
CA LEU A 93 6.41 -3.25 -0.10
C LEU A 93 5.90 -1.81 -0.11
N TRP A 94 4.80 -1.58 -0.80
CA TRP A 94 4.18 -0.26 -0.91
C TRP A 94 3.09 -0.05 0.14
N GLY A 95 3.00 1.15 0.66
CA GLY A 95 1.96 1.55 1.62
C GLY A 95 2.18 1.04 3.04
N VAL A 96 1.24 1.32 3.92
CA VAL A 96 1.25 1.02 5.38
C VAL A 96 2.54 1.38 6.11
N GLY A 97 3.31 2.34 5.57
CA GLY A 97 4.60 2.71 6.14
C GLY A 97 5.71 1.68 5.89
N ALA A 98 5.59 0.85 4.85
CA ALA A 98 6.59 -0.17 4.56
C ALA A 98 7.86 0.40 3.90
N GLU A 99 7.97 0.37 2.57
CA GLU A 99 9.24 0.68 1.88
C GLU A 99 9.10 1.78 0.84
N SER A 100 7.89 2.10 0.46
CA SER A 100 7.61 3.21 -0.42
C SER A 100 6.48 4.06 0.13
N ARG A 101 6.53 5.33 -0.15
CA ARG A 101 5.61 6.32 0.37
C ARG A 101 4.58 6.69 -0.70
N TRP A 102 3.32 6.68 -0.34
CA TRP A 102 2.30 7.29 -1.19
C TRP A 102 2.43 8.81 -1.20
N ILE A 103 2.39 9.41 -2.38
CA ILE A 103 2.51 10.87 -2.54
C ILE A 103 1.26 11.66 -2.11
N GLY A 104 0.20 10.99 -1.63
CA GLY A 104 -0.94 11.64 -0.98
C GLY A 104 -2.09 12.03 -1.89
N ASN A 105 -2.08 11.65 -3.17
CA ASN A 105 -3.21 11.84 -4.09
C ASN A 105 -3.24 10.76 -5.18
N GLU A 106 -4.40 10.62 -5.81
CA GLU A 106 -4.63 9.66 -6.90
C GLU A 106 -4.66 10.32 -8.28
N ALA A 107 -4.10 11.50 -8.39
CA ALA A 107 -4.07 12.25 -9.64
C ALA A 107 -2.74 12.11 -10.40
N GLY A 108 -1.77 11.46 -9.78
CA GLY A 108 -0.43 11.29 -10.36
C GLY A 108 0.47 12.51 -10.26
N TRP A 109 0.08 13.52 -9.46
CA TRP A 109 0.89 14.70 -9.29
C TRP A 109 1.90 14.53 -8.17
N ALA A 110 3.17 14.65 -8.49
CA ALA A 110 4.19 15.00 -7.52
C ALA A 110 4.34 16.53 -7.49
N GLY A 111 4.64 17.12 -6.34
CA GLY A 111 4.93 18.54 -6.24
C GLY A 111 6.20 18.94 -7.01
N GLU A 112 6.37 20.23 -7.32
CA GLU A 112 7.60 20.74 -7.94
C GLU A 112 8.86 20.45 -7.10
N THR A 113 8.71 20.49 -5.77
CA THR A 113 9.72 20.03 -4.82
C THR A 113 9.16 18.81 -4.11
N ASN A 114 9.78 17.67 -4.30
CA ASN A 114 9.38 16.42 -3.65
C ASN A 114 10.58 15.80 -2.95
N TRP A 115 10.52 15.79 -1.63
CA TRP A 115 11.56 15.18 -0.80
C TRP A 115 11.28 13.67 -0.66
N LEU A 116 12.31 12.87 -0.81
CA LEU A 116 12.22 11.43 -0.55
C LEU A 116 12.45 11.10 0.92
N THR A 117 12.68 12.11 1.73
CA THR A 117 12.81 12.01 3.18
C THR A 117 11.51 12.34 3.88
N ASP A 118 11.24 11.71 4.99
CA ASP A 118 10.08 11.96 5.83
C ASP A 118 10.31 11.57 7.31
N GLU A 119 9.28 11.72 8.14
CA GLU A 119 9.30 11.42 9.57
C GLU A 119 8.18 10.47 10.01
N ARG A 120 7.58 9.77 9.06
CA ARG A 120 6.35 8.99 9.34
C ARG A 120 6.59 7.67 10.09
N GLY A 121 7.80 7.13 10.09
CA GLY A 121 8.05 5.79 10.61
C GLY A 121 7.23 4.74 9.86
N TYR A 122 6.59 3.83 10.59
CA TYR A 122 5.71 2.81 10.02
C TYR A 122 4.24 3.21 9.98
N ALA A 123 3.93 4.50 10.09
CA ALA A 123 2.57 4.97 9.93
C ALA A 123 2.16 4.92 8.45
N PRO A 124 0.97 4.44 8.10
CA PRO A 124 0.50 4.37 6.72
C PRO A 124 0.06 5.73 6.15
N GLU A 125 0.47 6.79 6.76
CA GLU A 125 0.18 8.16 6.35
C GLU A 125 1.36 8.70 5.57
N SER A 126 1.07 9.39 4.48
CA SER A 126 2.10 10.15 3.80
C SER A 126 2.19 11.56 4.39
N ASN A 127 3.35 12.18 4.24
CA ASN A 127 3.55 13.60 4.51
C ASN A 127 3.01 14.50 3.38
N GLY A 128 2.03 14.00 2.64
CA GLY A 128 1.51 14.65 1.47
C GLY A 128 2.46 14.52 0.27
N MET A 129 2.27 15.39 -0.72
CA MET A 129 3.02 15.34 -1.98
C MET A 129 4.50 15.69 -1.83
N TYR A 130 4.88 16.36 -0.76
CA TYR A 130 6.18 17.02 -0.69
C TYR A 130 7.24 16.29 0.12
N GLY A 131 6.85 15.34 0.97
CA GLY A 131 7.75 14.77 1.96
C GLY A 131 8.20 15.80 3.00
N THR A 132 9.34 15.58 3.63
CA THR A 132 9.93 16.46 4.66
C THR A 132 11.39 16.73 4.35
N GLU A 133 11.81 17.99 4.25
CA GLU A 133 13.17 18.39 3.81
C GLU A 133 14.28 17.72 4.63
N ASP A 134 14.16 17.75 5.94
CA ASP A 134 15.15 17.21 6.87
C ASP A 134 14.67 15.91 7.57
N GLY A 135 13.78 15.15 6.90
CA GLY A 135 13.27 13.91 7.45
C GLY A 135 14.37 12.88 7.72
N TRP A 136 14.24 12.16 8.81
CA TRP A 136 15.21 11.15 9.23
C TRP A 136 15.07 9.80 8.49
N GLN A 137 13.93 9.57 7.84
CA GLN A 137 13.63 8.36 7.08
C GLN A 137 13.68 8.69 5.59
N TRP A 138 14.25 7.78 4.80
CA TRP A 138 14.26 7.88 3.35
C TRP A 138 13.38 6.79 2.75
N ASP A 139 12.36 7.20 2.01
CA ASP A 139 11.47 6.31 1.26
C ASP A 139 11.22 6.86 -0.14
N PRO A 140 11.29 6.04 -1.18
CA PRO A 140 10.88 6.47 -2.51
C PRO A 140 9.40 6.86 -2.49
N GLY A 141 9.09 7.96 -3.16
CA GLY A 141 7.71 8.36 -3.38
C GLY A 141 7.10 7.56 -4.51
N GLU A 142 5.91 7.05 -4.32
CA GLU A 142 5.14 6.38 -5.36
C GLU A 142 3.83 7.12 -5.63
N SER A 143 3.59 7.34 -6.91
CA SER A 143 2.37 7.95 -7.43
C SER A 143 1.46 6.87 -7.97
N ASP A 144 0.20 6.92 -7.61
CA ASP A 144 -0.85 6.13 -8.22
C ASP A 144 -1.77 7.04 -9.05
N ALA A 145 -2.13 6.57 -10.23
CA ALA A 145 -2.94 7.35 -11.15
C ALA A 145 -3.75 6.46 -12.09
N LYS A 146 -4.95 6.94 -12.39
CA LYS A 146 -5.83 6.27 -13.35
C LYS A 146 -5.36 6.53 -14.77
N LEU A 147 -5.37 5.52 -15.60
CA LEU A 147 -5.04 5.64 -17.02
C LEU A 147 -6.25 5.97 -17.89
N THR A 148 -7.45 5.93 -17.30
CA THR A 148 -8.71 6.15 -18.00
C THR A 148 -9.58 7.20 -17.30
N ASP A 149 -10.62 7.65 -17.99
CA ASP A 149 -11.52 8.72 -17.52
C ASP A 149 -12.57 8.25 -16.50
N LYS A 150 -12.75 6.94 -16.30
CA LYS A 150 -13.87 6.42 -15.50
C LYS A 150 -13.53 5.81 -14.13
N GLY A 151 -12.29 5.76 -13.75
CA GLY A 151 -11.92 5.27 -12.43
C GLY A 151 -10.88 4.13 -12.43
N TRP A 152 -10.82 3.38 -11.33
CA TRP A 152 -9.77 2.38 -11.12
C TRP A 152 -10.06 1.02 -11.76
N PHE A 153 -11.33 0.68 -11.91
CA PHE A 153 -11.75 -0.58 -12.50
C PHE A 153 -12.24 -0.36 -13.93
N TRP A 154 -12.23 -1.40 -14.71
CA TRP A 154 -12.74 -1.35 -16.07
C TRP A 154 -14.24 -0.97 -16.10
N HIS A 155 -14.56 -0.04 -16.98
CA HIS A 155 -15.92 0.39 -17.28
C HIS A 155 -16.16 0.40 -18.80
N GLU A 156 -17.31 -0.09 -19.20
CA GLU A 156 -17.69 -0.05 -20.62
C GLU A 156 -17.68 1.39 -21.17
N GLY A 157 -17.03 1.54 -22.33
CA GLY A 157 -16.90 2.84 -23.01
C GLY A 157 -15.96 3.82 -22.30
N GLU A 158 -15.08 3.34 -21.40
CA GLU A 158 -14.01 4.18 -20.88
C GLU A 158 -13.01 4.55 -21.98
N LYS A 159 -12.37 5.70 -21.80
CA LYS A 159 -11.36 6.21 -22.74
C LYS A 159 -10.05 6.42 -22.01
N PRO A 160 -8.92 6.14 -22.67
CA PRO A 160 -7.63 6.50 -22.12
C PRO A 160 -7.53 8.01 -21.94
N LEU A 161 -6.77 8.44 -20.94
CA LEU A 161 -6.41 9.83 -20.79
C LEU A 161 -5.59 10.32 -21.98
N SER A 162 -5.56 11.63 -22.21
CA SER A 162 -4.72 12.18 -23.28
C SER A 162 -3.24 11.90 -23.03
N VAL A 163 -2.47 11.86 -24.10
CA VAL A 163 -1.01 11.68 -24.01
C VAL A 163 -0.38 12.80 -23.17
N GLU A 164 -0.82 14.04 -23.35
CA GLU A 164 -0.37 15.17 -22.53
C GLU A 164 -0.60 14.94 -21.04
N ARG A 165 -1.80 14.44 -20.70
CA ARG A 165 -2.13 14.17 -19.29
C ARG A 165 -1.27 13.04 -18.71
N LEU A 166 -1.00 11.99 -19.49
CA LEU A 166 -0.15 10.89 -19.06
C LEU A 166 1.31 11.31 -18.83
N PHE A 167 1.79 12.29 -19.61
CA PHE A 167 3.14 12.85 -19.40
C PHE A 167 3.23 13.84 -18.24
N GLN A 168 2.13 14.29 -17.72
CA GLN A 168 2.06 15.18 -16.55
C GLN A 168 2.00 14.41 -15.21
N MET A 169 1.76 13.12 -15.27
CA MET A 169 1.76 12.22 -14.12
C MET A 169 3.17 11.77 -13.81
#